data_8583ac43ccc7f51d2b8c9cc07ac797c4
#
_entry.id   8583ac43ccc7f51d2b8c9cc07ac797c4
#
_cell.length_a   1.000
_cell.length_b   1.000
_cell.length_c   1.000
_cell.angle_alpha   90.00
_cell.angle_beta   90.00
_cell.angle_gamma   90.00
#
_symmetry.space_group_name_H-M   'P 1'
#
loop_
_entity.id
_entity.type
_entity.pdbx_description
1 polymer ?
#
loop_
_entity_poly.entity_id
_entity_poly.type
_entity_poly.pdbx_seq_one_letter_code
_entity_poly.pdbx_strand_id
1 'polypeptide(L)'
;MKMAPTSTICVLVLAIAVFFPSIVFGGDAGVNYGRDGDNLPPAKQVIDFLTDEFKYKISLIRVYDANTDILEALSGTNLVVTIGVPNEAIPYVASRQEAADKWVQDHITTYVAKGVRFRYVCVGNEAIPGIVASFIEPAIRNLYTSIRIKAGIDYIFVTTAVGLNVLGESYPPSRGQFGTNVAQIMNSLVQYLYSIESPLLINVYPYRALVTEPEHISMDYALFQSQTPVVQDGNFEYYNLFDAMVDAFVAAMARVVGSDSFKLVVSESGWPTAGREPYSSVENARVYNNNLREHAIVTGRTPRKADINMEVYISSMFNENFKSAGDEQCFGTFYNNFTQVYPLWCP
;
A
#
# COMPACT_ATOMS: atom_id res chain seq x y z
N MET A 1 -39.63 54.54 39.51
CA MET A 1 -39.61 53.19 38.91
C MET A 1 -38.31 53.07 38.13
N LYS A 2 -37.27 52.47 38.73
CA LYS A 2 -35.94 52.31 38.13
C LYS A 2 -35.90 50.94 37.44
N MET A 3 -35.67 50.93 36.12
CA MET A 3 -35.44 49.70 35.36
C MET A 3 -34.00 49.21 35.60
N ALA A 4 -33.83 47.93 35.95
CA ALA A 4 -32.53 47.28 36.07
C ALA A 4 -31.99 46.88 34.66
N PRO A 5 -30.68 46.91 34.45
CA PRO A 5 -30.11 46.49 33.17
C PRO A 5 -30.03 44.94 33.09
N THR A 6 -30.55 44.37 32.00
CA THR A 6 -30.38 43.00 31.58
C THR A 6 -28.93 42.77 31.08
N SER A 7 -28.14 41.99 31.81
CA SER A 7 -26.79 41.59 31.38
C SER A 7 -26.90 40.41 30.39
N THR A 8 -26.52 40.69 29.15
CA THR A 8 -26.38 39.68 28.13
C THR A 8 -25.05 38.93 28.33
N ILE A 9 -25.12 37.66 28.73
CA ILE A 9 -23.95 36.77 28.80
C ILE A 9 -23.61 36.34 27.39
N CYS A 10 -22.54 36.90 26.79
CA CYS A 10 -21.94 36.39 25.57
C CYS A 10 -21.15 35.10 25.93
N VAL A 11 -21.65 33.93 25.51
CA VAL A 11 -20.90 32.68 25.57
C VAL A 11 -19.95 32.66 24.38
N LEU A 12 -18.66 32.88 24.64
CA LEU A 12 -17.59 32.77 23.65
C LEU A 12 -17.31 31.25 23.46
N VAL A 13 -17.80 30.67 22.37
CA VAL A 13 -17.41 29.32 21.95
C VAL A 13 -16.02 29.43 21.34
N LEU A 14 -14.98 29.07 22.10
CA LEU A 14 -13.63 28.90 21.56
C LEU A 14 -13.62 27.61 20.74
N ALA A 15 -13.70 27.73 19.43
CA ALA A 15 -13.35 26.63 18.51
C ALA A 15 -11.83 26.43 18.57
N ILE A 16 -11.37 25.43 19.29
CA ILE A 16 -9.99 24.96 19.22
C ILE A 16 -9.84 24.27 17.87
N ALA A 17 -9.36 25.00 16.88
CA ALA A 17 -8.87 24.42 15.64
C ALA A 17 -7.60 23.63 15.99
N VAL A 18 -7.72 22.31 16.10
CA VAL A 18 -6.56 21.42 16.16
C VAL A 18 -5.93 21.46 14.79
N PHE A 19 -4.90 22.28 14.64
CA PHE A 19 -4.03 22.27 13.46
C PHE A 19 -3.26 20.93 13.51
N PHE A 20 -3.74 19.91 12.80
CA PHE A 20 -2.86 18.84 12.37
C PHE A 20 -1.95 19.42 11.29
N PRO A 21 -0.62 19.47 11.49
CA PRO A 21 0.27 19.85 10.41
C PRO A 21 -0.02 18.91 9.24
N SER A 22 -0.25 19.49 8.06
CA SER A 22 -0.32 18.72 6.82
C SER A 22 1.01 17.99 6.71
N ILE A 23 0.99 16.67 7.00
CA ILE A 23 2.16 15.83 6.82
C ILE A 23 2.35 15.78 5.32
N VAL A 24 3.29 16.56 4.81
CA VAL A 24 3.79 16.43 3.44
C VAL A 24 4.57 15.11 3.44
N PHE A 25 3.92 14.04 3.04
CA PHE A 25 4.57 12.78 2.77
C PHE A 25 5.38 12.97 1.48
N GLY A 26 6.67 13.28 1.60
CA GLY A 26 7.65 13.04 0.55
C GLY A 26 7.67 11.53 0.30
N GLY A 27 8.08 11.07 -0.88
CA GLY A 27 8.12 9.65 -1.22
C GLY A 27 8.86 8.84 -0.17
N ASP A 28 8.13 8.13 0.67
CA ASP A 28 8.66 7.32 1.76
C ASP A 28 8.48 5.84 1.44
N ALA A 29 9.46 5.03 1.86
CA ALA A 29 9.35 3.59 1.81
C ALA A 29 8.80 3.08 3.14
N GLY A 30 7.67 2.38 3.10
CA GLY A 30 7.09 1.64 4.21
C GLY A 30 7.47 0.16 4.19
N VAL A 31 6.98 -0.59 5.15
CA VAL A 31 7.18 -2.04 5.24
C VAL A 31 5.85 -2.77 5.40
N ASN A 32 5.76 -3.94 4.75
CA ASN A 32 4.65 -4.87 4.94
C ASN A 32 4.92 -5.76 6.16
N TYR A 33 4.01 -5.71 7.12
CA TYR A 33 4.01 -6.60 8.28
C TYR A 33 2.96 -7.69 8.08
N GLY A 34 3.40 -8.78 7.42
CA GLY A 34 2.64 -10.02 7.29
C GLY A 34 2.72 -10.86 8.57
N ARG A 35 1.74 -11.78 8.74
CA ARG A 35 1.60 -12.61 9.93
C ARG A 35 1.35 -14.09 9.61
N ASP A 36 1.74 -14.52 8.42
CA ASP A 36 1.57 -15.92 7.97
C ASP A 36 2.69 -16.80 8.53
N GLY A 37 2.77 -16.90 9.87
CA GLY A 37 3.77 -17.70 10.56
C GLY A 37 3.46 -17.91 12.04
N ASP A 38 3.98 -19.02 12.60
CA ASP A 38 3.87 -19.38 14.01
C ASP A 38 5.14 -19.05 14.83
N ASN A 39 6.17 -18.55 14.16
CA ASN A 39 7.46 -18.22 14.75
C ASN A 39 7.74 -16.71 14.77
N LEU A 40 6.71 -15.89 14.55
CA LEU A 40 6.85 -14.44 14.47
C LEU A 40 6.84 -13.78 15.87
N PRO A 41 7.54 -12.65 16.04
CA PRO A 41 7.49 -11.90 17.29
C PRO A 41 6.05 -11.40 17.59
N PRO A 42 5.69 -11.23 18.89
CA PRO A 42 4.42 -10.64 19.27
C PRO A 42 4.24 -9.22 18.73
N ALA A 43 3.01 -8.86 18.34
CA ALA A 43 2.68 -7.58 17.71
C ALA A 43 3.24 -6.37 18.47
N LYS A 44 3.09 -6.36 19.81
CA LYS A 44 3.63 -5.26 20.61
C LYS A 44 5.14 -5.08 20.48
N GLN A 45 5.90 -6.17 20.47
CA GLN A 45 7.37 -6.10 20.29
C GLN A 45 7.74 -5.57 18.90
N VAL A 46 6.97 -5.95 17.87
CA VAL A 46 7.18 -5.47 16.50
C VAL A 46 6.94 -3.96 16.42
N ILE A 47 5.83 -3.48 16.98
CA ILE A 47 5.49 -2.06 16.95
C ILE A 47 6.48 -1.24 17.82
N ASP A 48 6.83 -1.71 19.02
CA ASP A 48 7.85 -1.06 19.86
C ASP A 48 9.20 -0.94 19.11
N PHE A 49 9.59 -1.99 18.36
CA PHE A 49 10.78 -1.98 17.55
C PHE A 49 10.73 -0.96 16.40
N LEU A 50 9.59 -0.83 15.72
CA LEU A 50 9.40 0.12 14.62
C LEU A 50 9.31 1.57 15.10
N THR A 51 8.88 1.80 16.32
CA THR A 51 8.77 3.14 16.93
C THR A 51 10.07 3.64 17.56
N ASP A 52 11.13 2.84 17.58
CA ASP A 52 12.47 3.28 17.99
C ASP A 52 13.06 4.21 16.90
N GLU A 53 12.74 5.51 17.00
CA GLU A 53 13.14 6.56 16.04
C GLU A 53 14.67 6.69 15.88
N PHE A 54 15.45 6.22 16.85
CA PHE A 54 16.91 6.25 16.79
C PHE A 54 17.50 5.10 15.98
N LYS A 55 16.72 4.07 15.71
CA LYS A 55 17.21 2.84 15.12
C LYS A 55 16.86 2.69 13.64
N TYR A 56 15.59 2.97 13.29
CA TYR A 56 15.13 2.80 11.91
C TYR A 56 14.10 3.91 11.57
N LYS A 57 14.22 4.49 10.37
CA LYS A 57 13.30 5.54 9.91
C LYS A 57 12.12 4.95 9.14
N ILE A 58 11.40 4.01 9.77
CA ILE A 58 10.21 3.41 9.18
C ILE A 58 9.00 4.13 9.77
N SER A 59 8.29 4.90 8.95
CA SER A 59 7.11 5.66 9.35
C SER A 59 5.79 5.06 8.83
N LEU A 60 5.87 4.22 7.78
CA LEU A 60 4.73 3.61 7.12
C LEU A 60 4.73 2.11 7.33
N ILE A 61 3.59 1.57 7.74
CA ILE A 61 3.39 0.13 7.92
C ILE A 61 2.11 -0.30 7.20
N ARG A 62 2.15 -1.45 6.53
CA ARG A 62 0.96 -2.08 5.98
C ARG A 62 0.70 -3.42 6.68
N VAL A 63 -0.55 -3.61 7.13
CA VAL A 63 -1.04 -4.86 7.70
C VAL A 63 -2.26 -5.34 6.91
N TYR A 64 -2.49 -6.66 6.87
CA TYR A 64 -3.46 -7.27 5.97
C TYR A 64 -4.82 -7.55 6.62
N ASP A 65 -4.89 -7.36 7.93
CA ASP A 65 -6.10 -7.53 8.74
C ASP A 65 -6.24 -6.44 9.80
N ALA A 66 -7.39 -6.38 10.45
CA ALA A 66 -7.68 -5.47 11.55
C ALA A 66 -7.44 -6.14 12.92
N ASN A 67 -6.27 -6.78 13.07
CA ASN A 67 -5.92 -7.49 14.29
C ASN A 67 -5.86 -6.57 15.49
N THR A 68 -6.59 -6.93 16.55
CA THR A 68 -6.70 -6.13 17.77
C THR A 68 -5.36 -5.89 18.46
N ASP A 69 -4.47 -6.90 18.53
CA ASP A 69 -3.17 -6.76 19.20
C ASP A 69 -2.28 -5.75 18.49
N ILE A 70 -2.34 -5.72 17.14
CA ILE A 70 -1.61 -4.72 16.35
C ILE A 70 -2.20 -3.33 16.57
N LEU A 71 -3.54 -3.20 16.51
CA LEU A 71 -4.22 -1.91 16.68
C LEU A 71 -4.01 -1.33 18.08
N GLU A 72 -4.03 -2.17 19.13
CA GLU A 72 -3.67 -1.74 20.48
C GLU A 72 -2.21 -1.31 20.58
N ALA A 73 -1.29 -2.05 19.98
CA ALA A 73 0.13 -1.70 19.98
C ALA A 73 0.44 -0.40 19.22
N LEU A 74 -0.33 -0.10 18.16
CA LEU A 74 -0.21 1.13 17.37
C LEU A 74 -0.77 2.36 18.07
N SER A 75 -1.58 2.18 19.13
CA SER A 75 -2.24 3.29 19.80
C SER A 75 -1.23 4.27 20.39
N GLY A 76 -1.38 5.57 20.04
CA GLY A 76 -0.49 6.65 20.48
C GLY A 76 0.90 6.67 19.82
N THR A 77 1.17 5.82 18.81
CA THR A 77 2.43 5.84 18.07
C THR A 77 2.40 6.85 16.92
N ASN A 78 3.59 7.13 16.34
CA ASN A 78 3.73 7.97 15.15
C ASN A 78 3.62 7.20 13.83
N LEU A 79 3.50 5.87 13.87
CA LEU A 79 3.37 5.04 12.68
C LEU A 79 2.07 5.34 11.92
N VAL A 80 2.18 5.43 10.61
CA VAL A 80 1.04 5.60 9.71
C VAL A 80 0.69 4.25 9.09
N VAL A 81 -0.58 3.88 9.16
CA VAL A 81 -1.03 2.51 8.92
C VAL A 81 -1.89 2.41 7.67
N THR A 82 -1.55 1.45 6.81
CA THR A 82 -2.45 0.85 5.82
C THR A 82 -3.02 -0.43 6.43
N ILE A 83 -4.33 -0.46 6.71
CA ILE A 83 -5.02 -1.61 7.31
C ILE A 83 -5.80 -2.38 6.25
N GLY A 84 -5.81 -3.72 6.34
CA GLY A 84 -6.55 -4.59 5.42
C GLY A 84 -7.93 -5.00 5.92
N VAL A 85 -8.89 -5.14 5.00
CA VAL A 85 -10.06 -5.99 5.15
C VAL A 85 -9.71 -7.32 4.51
N PRO A 86 -9.60 -8.42 5.26
CA PRO A 86 -9.22 -9.72 4.71
C PRO A 86 -10.17 -10.19 3.58
N ASN A 87 -9.66 -10.94 2.61
CA ASN A 87 -10.46 -11.36 1.45
C ASN A 87 -11.76 -12.08 1.84
N GLU A 88 -11.71 -12.90 2.88
CA GLU A 88 -12.88 -13.63 3.41
C GLU A 88 -13.92 -12.72 4.07
N ALA A 89 -13.53 -11.55 4.55
CA ALA A 89 -14.44 -10.58 5.18
C ALA A 89 -15.14 -9.64 4.17
N ILE A 90 -14.66 -9.56 2.94
CA ILE A 90 -15.18 -8.65 1.90
C ILE A 90 -16.69 -8.85 1.67
N PRO A 91 -17.23 -10.09 1.47
CA PRO A 91 -18.65 -10.28 1.25
C PRO A 91 -19.52 -9.78 2.41
N TYR A 92 -19.04 -9.90 3.65
CA TYR A 92 -19.76 -9.38 4.81
C TYR A 92 -19.86 -7.86 4.78
N VAL A 93 -18.72 -7.16 4.58
CA VAL A 93 -18.67 -5.68 4.53
C VAL A 93 -19.46 -5.13 3.33
N ALA A 94 -19.46 -5.85 2.21
CA ALA A 94 -20.22 -5.50 1.03
C ALA A 94 -21.74 -5.70 1.17
N SER A 95 -22.16 -6.60 2.08
CA SER A 95 -23.55 -7.08 2.13
C SER A 95 -24.59 -6.00 2.44
N ARG A 96 -24.26 -5.04 3.27
CA ARG A 96 -25.11 -3.92 3.70
C ARG A 96 -24.30 -2.84 4.43
N GLN A 97 -24.86 -1.63 4.47
CA GLN A 97 -24.18 -0.47 5.08
C GLN A 97 -23.90 -0.69 6.58
N GLU A 98 -24.83 -1.31 7.33
CA GLU A 98 -24.67 -1.54 8.76
C GLU A 98 -23.49 -2.50 9.09
N ALA A 99 -23.16 -3.43 8.18
CA ALA A 99 -22.00 -4.30 8.33
C ALA A 99 -20.69 -3.50 8.23
N ALA A 100 -20.62 -2.57 7.27
CA ALA A 100 -19.48 -1.66 7.13
C ALA A 100 -19.40 -0.67 8.28
N ASP A 101 -20.55 -0.13 8.74
CA ASP A 101 -20.59 0.77 9.90
C ASP A 101 -20.02 0.09 11.14
N LYS A 102 -20.42 -1.17 11.38
CA LYS A 102 -19.89 -1.95 12.49
C LYS A 102 -18.39 -2.19 12.34
N TRP A 103 -17.93 -2.60 11.18
CA TRP A 103 -16.51 -2.82 10.93
C TRP A 103 -15.69 -1.54 11.18
N VAL A 104 -16.18 -0.39 10.69
CA VAL A 104 -15.53 0.91 10.90
C VAL A 104 -15.52 1.30 12.36
N GLN A 105 -16.63 1.07 13.09
CA GLN A 105 -16.71 1.34 14.54
C GLN A 105 -15.70 0.49 15.31
N ASP A 106 -15.63 -0.80 15.00
CA ASP A 106 -14.80 -1.76 15.75
C ASP A 106 -13.29 -1.53 15.47
N HIS A 107 -12.92 -1.16 14.23
CA HIS A 107 -11.51 -1.19 13.80
C HIS A 107 -10.92 0.18 13.40
N ILE A 108 -11.74 1.18 13.11
CA ILE A 108 -11.25 2.50 12.69
C ILE A 108 -11.54 3.56 13.75
N THR A 109 -12.82 3.89 13.99
CA THR A 109 -13.16 5.03 14.85
C THR A 109 -12.71 4.83 16.31
N THR A 110 -12.82 3.60 16.82
CA THR A 110 -12.32 3.22 18.14
C THR A 110 -10.82 3.48 18.28
N TYR A 111 -10.04 3.17 17.25
CA TYR A 111 -8.57 3.29 17.29
C TYR A 111 -8.07 4.66 16.84
N VAL A 112 -8.79 5.37 15.99
CA VAL A 112 -8.56 6.82 15.76
C VAL A 112 -8.65 7.58 17.08
N ALA A 113 -9.64 7.27 17.90
CA ALA A 113 -9.78 7.88 19.25
C ALA A 113 -8.63 7.53 20.20
N LYS A 114 -7.93 6.40 19.98
CA LYS A 114 -6.72 5.98 20.71
C LYS A 114 -5.42 6.52 20.08
N GLY A 115 -5.51 7.34 19.01
CA GLY A 115 -4.36 7.96 18.36
C GLY A 115 -3.68 7.11 17.27
N VAL A 116 -4.31 6.04 16.78
CA VAL A 116 -3.82 5.30 15.60
C VAL A 116 -4.00 6.15 14.34
N ARG A 117 -2.96 6.27 13.55
CA ARG A 117 -2.92 7.09 12.32
C ARG A 117 -3.14 6.21 11.09
N PHE A 118 -4.38 6.06 10.68
CA PHE A 118 -4.70 5.36 9.43
C PHE A 118 -4.52 6.26 8.22
N ARG A 119 -4.02 5.69 7.13
CA ARG A 119 -3.92 6.33 5.82
C ARG A 119 -4.82 5.66 4.79
N TYR A 120 -4.74 4.33 4.71
CA TYR A 120 -5.57 3.54 3.79
C TYR A 120 -6.31 2.43 4.53
N VAL A 121 -7.55 2.19 4.10
CA VAL A 121 -8.29 0.96 4.34
C VAL A 121 -8.30 0.19 3.02
N CYS A 122 -7.54 -0.90 2.96
CA CYS A 122 -7.36 -1.73 1.78
C CYS A 122 -8.35 -2.90 1.81
N VAL A 123 -9.33 -2.90 0.91
CA VAL A 123 -10.36 -3.94 0.81
C VAL A 123 -9.81 -5.11 0.00
N GLY A 124 -9.33 -6.13 0.70
CA GLY A 124 -8.68 -7.30 0.11
C GLY A 124 -7.26 -7.03 -0.38
N ASN A 125 -6.57 -8.12 -0.70
CA ASN A 125 -5.27 -8.12 -1.34
C ASN A 125 -5.27 -9.15 -2.47
N GLU A 126 -4.97 -8.72 -3.70
CA GLU A 126 -4.96 -9.55 -4.91
C GLU A 126 -6.25 -10.40 -5.09
N ALA A 127 -7.38 -9.86 -4.67
CA ALA A 127 -8.66 -10.55 -4.73
C ALA A 127 -9.36 -10.46 -6.12
N ILE A 128 -8.72 -9.77 -7.08
CA ILE A 128 -9.11 -9.70 -8.50
C ILE A 128 -7.95 -10.25 -9.35
N PRO A 129 -8.21 -11.24 -10.21
CA PRO A 129 -9.44 -12.04 -10.36
C PRO A 129 -9.66 -12.97 -9.16
N GLY A 130 -10.91 -13.22 -8.81
CA GLY A 130 -11.23 -14.12 -7.70
C GLY A 130 -12.73 -14.19 -7.39
N ILE A 131 -13.11 -15.11 -6.50
CA ILE A 131 -14.51 -15.36 -6.15
C ILE A 131 -15.19 -14.19 -5.41
N VAL A 132 -14.40 -13.31 -4.78
CA VAL A 132 -14.90 -12.15 -4.06
C VAL A 132 -14.76 -10.84 -4.86
N ALA A 133 -14.24 -10.90 -6.10
CA ALA A 133 -13.95 -9.71 -6.91
C ALA A 133 -15.15 -8.78 -7.10
N SER A 134 -16.35 -9.34 -7.31
CA SER A 134 -17.58 -8.54 -7.47
C SER A 134 -18.06 -7.83 -6.21
N PHE A 135 -17.56 -8.19 -5.04
CA PHE A 135 -17.91 -7.58 -3.76
C PHE A 135 -16.98 -6.43 -3.37
N ILE A 136 -15.82 -6.26 -4.04
CA ILE A 136 -14.81 -5.28 -3.65
C ILE A 136 -15.34 -3.85 -3.77
N GLU A 137 -15.88 -3.46 -4.93
CA GLU A 137 -16.41 -2.10 -5.12
C GLU A 137 -17.59 -1.81 -4.18
N PRO A 138 -18.61 -2.68 -4.01
CA PRO A 138 -19.64 -2.51 -2.99
C PRO A 138 -19.08 -2.33 -1.56
N ALA A 139 -18.07 -3.11 -1.17
CA ALA A 139 -17.42 -2.97 0.14
C ALA A 139 -16.71 -1.60 0.29
N ILE A 140 -15.98 -1.16 -0.75
CA ILE A 140 -15.33 0.16 -0.76
C ILE A 140 -16.38 1.27 -0.62
N ARG A 141 -17.51 1.21 -1.34
CA ARG A 141 -18.61 2.19 -1.25
C ARG A 141 -19.19 2.27 0.15
N ASN A 142 -19.47 1.13 0.77
CA ASN A 142 -20.00 1.06 2.13
C ASN A 142 -19.00 1.62 3.16
N LEU A 143 -17.72 1.23 3.07
CA LEU A 143 -16.67 1.74 3.96
C LEU A 143 -16.40 3.22 3.77
N TYR A 144 -16.36 3.70 2.52
CA TYR A 144 -16.25 5.13 2.22
C TYR A 144 -17.39 5.92 2.87
N THR A 145 -18.62 5.43 2.73
CA THR A 145 -19.80 6.05 3.37
C THR A 145 -19.65 6.08 4.89
N SER A 146 -19.22 4.97 5.51
CA SER A 146 -19.04 4.90 6.96
C SER A 146 -17.94 5.84 7.45
N ILE A 147 -16.78 5.87 6.78
CA ILE A 147 -15.61 6.65 7.21
C ILE A 147 -15.78 8.13 6.88
N ARG A 148 -16.07 8.45 5.61
CA ARG A 148 -16.07 9.85 5.12
C ARG A 148 -17.37 10.58 5.46
N ILE A 149 -18.51 9.94 5.25
CA ILE A 149 -19.81 10.60 5.37
C ILE A 149 -20.35 10.52 6.79
N LYS A 150 -20.33 9.32 7.42
CA LYS A 150 -20.92 9.14 8.74
C LYS A 150 -19.97 9.54 9.88
N ALA A 151 -18.69 9.11 9.81
CA ALA A 151 -17.72 9.44 10.85
C ALA A 151 -17.00 10.79 10.63
N GLY A 152 -17.09 11.39 9.42
CA GLY A 152 -16.48 12.69 9.10
C GLY A 152 -14.95 12.64 9.04
N ILE A 153 -14.36 11.47 8.78
CA ILE A 153 -12.90 11.30 8.72
C ILE A 153 -12.46 11.44 7.25
N ASP A 154 -11.89 12.56 6.87
CA ASP A 154 -11.60 12.92 5.48
C ASP A 154 -10.18 12.59 5.01
N TYR A 155 -9.30 12.18 5.90
CA TYR A 155 -7.90 11.85 5.61
C TYR A 155 -7.62 10.35 5.43
N ILE A 156 -8.60 9.47 5.67
CA ILE A 156 -8.50 8.03 5.44
C ILE A 156 -9.10 7.69 4.06
N PHE A 157 -8.31 7.08 3.20
CA PHE A 157 -8.74 6.65 1.89
C PHE A 157 -9.13 5.17 1.90
N VAL A 158 -10.20 4.82 1.19
CA VAL A 158 -10.65 3.42 1.05
C VAL A 158 -10.32 2.94 -0.36
N THR A 159 -9.65 1.82 -0.47
CA THR A 159 -9.11 1.30 -1.74
C THR A 159 -9.02 -0.23 -1.72
N THR A 160 -8.39 -0.79 -2.74
CA THR A 160 -8.01 -2.21 -2.82
C THR A 160 -6.62 -2.36 -3.43
N ALA A 161 -5.97 -3.51 -3.23
CA ALA A 161 -4.69 -3.85 -3.83
C ALA A 161 -4.84 -4.95 -4.87
N VAL A 162 -4.22 -4.74 -6.05
CA VAL A 162 -4.24 -5.68 -7.17
C VAL A 162 -2.82 -6.05 -7.60
N GLY A 163 -2.63 -7.26 -8.09
CA GLY A 163 -1.38 -7.72 -8.69
C GLY A 163 -1.38 -7.55 -10.21
N LEU A 164 -0.26 -7.94 -10.84
CA LEU A 164 -0.07 -7.84 -12.29
C LEU A 164 -1.07 -8.69 -13.09
N ASN A 165 -1.63 -9.71 -12.48
CA ASN A 165 -2.60 -10.63 -13.07
C ASN A 165 -3.93 -9.99 -13.50
N VAL A 166 -4.17 -8.72 -13.14
CA VAL A 166 -5.31 -7.95 -13.68
C VAL A 166 -5.02 -7.36 -15.06
N LEU A 167 -3.74 -7.27 -15.48
CA LEU A 167 -3.37 -6.79 -16.81
C LEU A 167 -3.43 -7.92 -17.83
N GLY A 168 -4.10 -7.66 -18.94
CA GLY A 168 -4.13 -8.55 -20.11
C GLY A 168 -2.97 -8.27 -21.07
N GLU A 169 -2.47 -7.06 -21.05
CA GLU A 169 -1.30 -6.62 -21.78
C GLU A 169 -0.52 -5.64 -20.90
N SER A 170 0.82 -5.77 -20.89
CA SER A 170 1.70 -4.94 -20.05
C SER A 170 2.99 -4.54 -20.76
N TYR A 171 3.21 -5.00 -22.00
CA TYR A 171 4.42 -4.73 -22.78
C TYR A 171 4.10 -4.34 -24.21
N PRO A 172 4.73 -3.25 -24.76
CA PRO A 172 5.46 -2.24 -24.00
C PRO A 172 4.54 -1.51 -23.00
N PRO A 173 5.06 -0.79 -22.00
CA PRO A 173 4.24 -0.21 -20.90
C PRO A 173 3.05 0.64 -21.37
N SER A 174 3.20 1.41 -22.46
CA SER A 174 2.09 2.22 -23.04
C SER A 174 0.91 1.38 -23.54
N ARG A 175 1.09 0.08 -23.75
CA ARG A 175 0.02 -0.84 -24.15
C ARG A 175 -0.74 -1.43 -22.97
N GLY A 176 -0.33 -1.13 -21.75
CA GLY A 176 -0.99 -1.61 -20.54
C GLY A 176 -2.51 -1.47 -20.62
N GLN A 177 -3.22 -2.58 -20.39
CA GLN A 177 -4.68 -2.65 -20.36
C GLN A 177 -5.15 -3.79 -19.46
N PHE A 178 -6.32 -3.62 -18.85
CA PHE A 178 -6.91 -4.68 -18.03
C PHE A 178 -7.35 -5.87 -18.91
N GLY A 179 -7.13 -7.07 -18.37
CA GLY A 179 -7.49 -8.32 -19.04
C GLY A 179 -9.01 -8.42 -19.26
N THR A 180 -9.41 -9.03 -20.38
CA THR A 180 -10.84 -9.14 -20.76
C THR A 180 -11.70 -9.84 -19.71
N ASN A 181 -11.11 -10.75 -18.93
CA ASN A 181 -11.75 -11.50 -17.84
C ASN A 181 -12.04 -10.65 -16.59
N VAL A 182 -11.37 -9.51 -16.43
CA VAL A 182 -11.53 -8.59 -15.27
C VAL A 182 -11.89 -7.16 -15.68
N ALA A 183 -11.87 -6.85 -16.97
CA ALA A 183 -12.02 -5.48 -17.48
C ALA A 183 -13.30 -4.79 -16.96
N GLN A 184 -14.42 -5.48 -16.90
CA GLN A 184 -15.66 -4.89 -16.41
C GLN A 184 -15.54 -4.44 -14.93
N ILE A 185 -14.96 -5.31 -14.08
CA ILE A 185 -14.77 -5.03 -12.65
C ILE A 185 -13.73 -3.92 -12.49
N MET A 186 -12.58 -4.04 -13.15
CA MET A 186 -11.49 -3.07 -13.02
C MET A 186 -11.88 -1.69 -13.54
N ASN A 187 -12.61 -1.60 -14.66
CA ASN A 187 -13.04 -0.32 -15.21
C ASN A 187 -14.00 0.39 -14.24
N SER A 188 -15.01 -0.32 -13.70
CA SER A 188 -15.93 0.25 -12.70
C SER A 188 -15.20 0.70 -11.44
N LEU A 189 -14.34 -0.16 -10.91
CA LEU A 189 -13.54 0.10 -9.71
C LEU A 189 -12.63 1.32 -9.87
N VAL A 190 -11.86 1.39 -10.97
CA VAL A 190 -10.94 2.50 -11.23
C VAL A 190 -11.69 3.83 -11.41
N GLN A 191 -12.82 3.82 -12.14
CA GLN A 191 -13.66 5.01 -12.26
C GLN A 191 -14.18 5.48 -10.90
N TYR A 192 -14.61 4.53 -10.05
CA TYR A 192 -15.09 4.89 -8.72
C TYR A 192 -13.97 5.44 -7.83
N LEU A 193 -12.82 4.77 -7.76
CA LEU A 193 -11.66 5.25 -7.00
C LEU A 193 -11.22 6.65 -7.46
N TYR A 194 -11.20 6.88 -8.78
CA TYR A 194 -10.91 8.20 -9.34
C TYR A 194 -11.91 9.25 -8.88
N SER A 195 -13.20 8.93 -8.89
CA SER A 195 -14.28 9.85 -8.48
C SER A 195 -14.24 10.26 -7.00
N ILE A 196 -13.67 9.42 -6.13
CA ILE A 196 -13.51 9.69 -4.70
C ILE A 196 -12.08 10.08 -4.32
N GLU A 197 -11.21 10.33 -5.32
CA GLU A 197 -9.81 10.70 -5.17
C GLU A 197 -8.97 9.68 -4.35
N SER A 198 -9.37 8.42 -4.35
CA SER A 198 -8.67 7.34 -3.66
C SER A 198 -7.65 6.69 -4.59
N PRO A 199 -6.43 6.33 -4.11
CA PRO A 199 -5.46 5.64 -4.95
C PRO A 199 -5.92 4.21 -5.26
N LEU A 200 -5.43 3.66 -6.38
CA LEU A 200 -5.33 2.21 -6.53
C LEU A 200 -4.01 1.74 -5.92
N LEU A 201 -4.05 0.70 -5.10
CA LEU A 201 -2.86 0.03 -4.61
C LEU A 201 -2.46 -1.08 -5.58
N ILE A 202 -1.16 -1.18 -5.91
CA ILE A 202 -0.64 -2.21 -6.81
C ILE A 202 0.50 -2.98 -6.16
N ASN A 203 0.54 -4.29 -6.39
CA ASN A 203 1.64 -5.15 -6.00
C ASN A 203 2.51 -5.42 -7.24
N VAL A 204 3.78 -5.02 -7.17
CA VAL A 204 4.71 -5.05 -8.31
C VAL A 204 5.98 -5.77 -7.93
N TYR A 205 6.20 -6.93 -8.53
CA TYR A 205 7.35 -7.80 -8.24
C TYR A 205 8.17 -8.10 -9.50
N PRO A 206 9.19 -7.27 -9.82
CA PRO A 206 10.13 -7.57 -10.91
C PRO A 206 10.77 -8.96 -10.80
N TYR A 207 10.99 -9.44 -9.58
CA TYR A 207 11.46 -10.80 -9.33
C TYR A 207 10.58 -11.86 -10.00
N ARG A 208 9.25 -11.78 -9.82
CA ARG A 208 8.31 -12.77 -10.38
C ARG A 208 8.31 -12.76 -11.91
N ALA A 209 8.40 -11.57 -12.52
CA ALA A 209 8.51 -11.45 -13.96
C ALA A 209 9.84 -12.04 -14.49
N LEU A 210 10.96 -11.73 -13.83
CA LEU A 210 12.27 -12.27 -14.19
C LEU A 210 12.29 -13.81 -14.14
N VAL A 211 11.80 -14.43 -13.06
CA VAL A 211 11.84 -15.91 -12.93
C VAL A 211 10.85 -16.61 -13.86
N THR A 212 9.86 -15.90 -14.39
CA THR A 212 8.91 -16.40 -15.37
C THR A 212 9.45 -16.31 -16.79
N GLU A 213 10.17 -15.21 -17.12
CA GLU A 213 10.67 -14.89 -18.45
C GLU A 213 12.19 -14.61 -18.44
N PRO A 214 13.03 -15.53 -17.93
CA PRO A 214 14.47 -15.28 -17.73
C PRO A 214 15.26 -15.08 -19.03
N GLU A 215 14.73 -15.57 -20.15
CA GLU A 215 15.34 -15.37 -21.47
C GLU A 215 15.13 -13.96 -22.03
N HIS A 216 14.15 -13.23 -21.49
CA HIS A 216 13.75 -11.91 -21.98
C HIS A 216 14.06 -10.78 -21.01
N ILE A 217 14.24 -11.08 -19.74
CA ILE A 217 14.48 -10.11 -18.68
C ILE A 217 15.86 -10.34 -18.06
N SER A 218 16.74 -9.34 -18.14
CA SER A 218 18.06 -9.43 -17.50
C SER A 218 17.99 -9.11 -16.00
N MET A 219 18.93 -9.68 -15.23
CA MET A 219 19.08 -9.38 -13.79
C MET A 219 19.31 -7.89 -13.56
N ASP A 220 20.19 -7.25 -14.35
CA ASP A 220 20.50 -5.82 -14.20
C ASP A 220 19.25 -4.95 -14.37
N TYR A 221 18.39 -5.29 -15.34
CA TYR A 221 17.13 -4.58 -15.54
C TYR A 221 16.16 -4.77 -14.38
N ALA A 222 16.05 -5.99 -13.87
CA ALA A 222 15.17 -6.29 -12.72
C ALA A 222 15.69 -5.68 -11.41
N LEU A 223 17.01 -5.53 -11.24
CA LEU A 223 17.67 -5.03 -10.03
C LEU A 223 17.96 -3.51 -10.01
N PHE A 224 17.45 -2.73 -10.97
CA PHE A 224 17.75 -1.29 -11.15
C PHE A 224 19.24 -1.01 -11.46
N GLN A 225 19.93 -1.92 -12.13
CA GLN A 225 21.37 -1.79 -12.40
C GLN A 225 21.71 -1.46 -13.86
N SER A 226 20.72 -1.44 -14.78
CA SER A 226 20.95 -1.10 -16.17
C SER A 226 21.41 0.35 -16.34
N GLN A 227 22.51 0.53 -17.08
CA GLN A 227 23.11 1.84 -17.35
C GLN A 227 22.59 2.49 -18.64
N THR A 228 21.86 1.73 -19.44
CA THR A 228 21.25 2.18 -20.69
C THR A 228 19.78 1.77 -20.70
N PRO A 229 18.91 2.47 -21.47
CA PRO A 229 17.52 2.07 -21.62
C PRO A 229 17.43 0.63 -22.15
N VAL A 230 16.67 -0.22 -21.46
CA VAL A 230 16.37 -1.59 -21.91
C VAL A 230 15.12 -1.62 -22.77
N VAL A 231 14.15 -0.74 -22.45
CA VAL A 231 12.92 -0.59 -23.22
C VAL A 231 12.77 0.87 -23.65
N GLN A 232 12.53 1.07 -24.95
CA GLN A 232 12.12 2.35 -25.51
C GLN A 232 10.65 2.24 -25.91
N ASP A 233 9.80 3.08 -25.33
CA ASP A 233 8.35 3.08 -25.58
C ASP A 233 7.87 4.50 -25.91
N GLY A 234 7.87 4.83 -27.19
CA GLY A 234 7.65 6.19 -27.65
C GLY A 234 8.72 7.15 -27.13
N ASN A 235 8.33 8.12 -26.32
CA ASN A 235 9.24 9.10 -25.70
C ASN A 235 9.75 8.65 -24.31
N PHE A 236 9.34 7.47 -23.84
CA PHE A 236 9.72 6.97 -22.52
C PHE A 236 10.85 5.95 -22.62
N GLU A 237 11.82 6.09 -21.74
CA GLU A 237 12.98 5.21 -21.62
C GLU A 237 12.95 4.51 -20.28
N TYR A 238 13.01 3.18 -20.29
CA TYR A 238 12.96 2.37 -19.08
C TYR A 238 14.30 1.71 -18.80
N TYR A 239 14.93 2.11 -17.71
CA TYR A 239 16.21 1.61 -17.23
C TYR A 239 16.04 0.49 -16.21
N ASN A 240 14.83 0.30 -15.69
CA ASN A 240 14.48 -0.73 -14.73
C ASN A 240 13.09 -1.29 -15.00
N LEU A 241 12.91 -2.57 -14.65
CA LEU A 241 11.66 -3.29 -14.88
C LEU A 241 10.52 -2.79 -13.98
N PHE A 242 10.83 -2.32 -12.77
CA PHE A 242 9.82 -1.81 -11.84
C PHE A 242 9.04 -0.64 -12.43
N ASP A 243 9.73 0.36 -12.98
CA ASP A 243 9.09 1.51 -13.64
C ASP A 243 8.23 1.07 -14.83
N ALA A 244 8.73 0.14 -15.65
CA ALA A 244 7.97 -0.39 -16.77
C ALA A 244 6.67 -1.08 -16.31
N MET A 245 6.74 -1.86 -15.24
CA MET A 245 5.57 -2.54 -14.67
C MET A 245 4.57 -1.56 -14.04
N VAL A 246 5.04 -0.54 -13.31
CA VAL A 246 4.18 0.53 -12.76
C VAL A 246 3.51 1.30 -13.89
N ASP A 247 4.25 1.68 -14.94
CA ASP A 247 3.70 2.45 -16.06
C ASP A 247 2.72 1.64 -16.92
N ALA A 248 2.80 0.31 -16.92
CA ALA A 248 1.75 -0.53 -17.51
C ALA A 248 0.41 -0.40 -16.77
N PHE A 249 0.44 -0.32 -15.43
CA PHE A 249 -0.77 0.02 -14.65
C PHE A 249 -1.25 1.45 -14.92
N VAL A 250 -0.32 2.41 -14.97
CA VAL A 250 -0.64 3.81 -15.32
C VAL A 250 -1.35 3.86 -16.67
N ALA A 251 -0.84 3.14 -17.69
CA ALA A 251 -1.48 3.08 -19.00
C ALA A 251 -2.89 2.46 -18.95
N ALA A 252 -3.04 1.34 -18.21
CA ALA A 252 -4.34 0.68 -18.08
C ALA A 252 -5.38 1.58 -17.41
N MET A 253 -5.01 2.26 -16.31
CA MET A 253 -5.88 3.19 -15.59
C MET A 253 -6.23 4.41 -16.46
N ALA A 254 -5.25 4.99 -17.15
CA ALA A 254 -5.44 6.14 -18.03
C ALA A 254 -6.46 5.85 -19.16
N ARG A 255 -6.46 4.62 -19.69
CA ARG A 255 -7.49 4.20 -20.68
C ARG A 255 -8.91 4.24 -20.11
N VAL A 256 -9.06 3.99 -18.81
CA VAL A 256 -10.36 3.96 -18.14
C VAL A 256 -10.86 5.36 -17.82
N VAL A 257 -9.99 6.22 -17.29
CA VAL A 257 -10.40 7.55 -16.80
C VAL A 257 -10.10 8.68 -17.78
N GLY A 258 -9.38 8.41 -18.86
CA GLY A 258 -9.03 9.41 -19.89
C GLY A 258 -7.97 10.42 -19.45
N SER A 259 -7.21 10.13 -18.38
CA SER A 259 -6.21 11.03 -17.78
C SER A 259 -5.16 10.24 -17.02
N ASP A 260 -3.93 10.75 -16.96
CA ASP A 260 -2.88 10.23 -16.07
C ASP A 260 -2.96 10.84 -14.64
N SER A 261 -3.92 11.75 -14.38
CA SER A 261 -4.09 12.45 -13.10
C SER A 261 -4.86 11.61 -12.07
N PHE A 262 -4.36 10.45 -11.71
CA PHE A 262 -4.90 9.61 -10.65
C PHE A 262 -3.80 9.25 -9.65
N LYS A 263 -4.22 8.82 -8.46
CA LYS A 263 -3.32 8.39 -7.40
C LYS A 263 -3.04 6.89 -7.52
N LEU A 264 -1.80 6.50 -7.27
CA LEU A 264 -1.35 5.12 -7.27
C LEU A 264 -0.32 4.94 -6.15
N VAL A 265 -0.35 3.79 -5.49
CA VAL A 265 0.60 3.41 -4.43
C VAL A 265 1.12 2.01 -4.73
N VAL A 266 2.42 1.79 -4.64
CA VAL A 266 2.99 0.45 -4.72
C VAL A 266 2.94 -0.17 -3.33
N SER A 267 1.90 -0.98 -3.11
CA SER A 267 1.60 -1.55 -1.80
C SER A 267 2.40 -2.81 -1.46
N GLU A 268 3.02 -3.42 -2.45
CA GLU A 268 4.00 -4.49 -2.27
C GLU A 268 5.03 -4.46 -3.38
N SER A 269 6.29 -4.51 -3.00
CA SER A 269 7.40 -4.89 -3.84
C SER A 269 8.53 -5.43 -2.99
N GLY A 270 9.34 -6.34 -3.54
CA GLY A 270 10.41 -6.95 -2.78
C GLY A 270 11.14 -8.03 -3.57
N TRP A 271 12.15 -8.62 -2.92
CA TRP A 271 12.98 -9.65 -3.51
C TRP A 271 13.34 -10.72 -2.47
N PRO A 272 13.20 -12.03 -2.79
CA PRO A 272 13.46 -13.09 -1.83
C PRO A 272 14.95 -13.34 -1.64
N THR A 273 15.34 -13.70 -0.41
CA THR A 273 16.72 -13.99 -0.03
C THR A 273 17.16 -15.41 -0.33
N ALA A 274 16.22 -16.30 -0.63
CA ALA A 274 16.46 -17.72 -0.95
C ALA A 274 15.27 -18.30 -1.71
N GLY A 275 15.42 -19.53 -2.20
CA GLY A 275 14.34 -20.35 -2.80
C GLY A 275 14.56 -20.72 -4.26
N ARG A 276 15.09 -19.83 -5.11
CA ARG A 276 15.31 -20.07 -6.53
C ARG A 276 16.61 -19.46 -7.02
N GLU A 277 17.73 -20.17 -6.84
CA GLU A 277 19.02 -19.73 -7.40
C GLU A 277 19.05 -19.80 -8.93
N PRO A 278 19.77 -18.89 -9.60
CA PRO A 278 20.60 -17.80 -9.06
C PRO A 278 19.80 -16.51 -8.80
N TYR A 279 18.50 -16.50 -9.02
CA TYR A 279 17.67 -15.30 -8.98
C TYR A 279 17.45 -14.80 -7.56
N SER A 280 17.16 -15.71 -6.60
CA SER A 280 17.00 -15.37 -5.19
C SER A 280 18.32 -15.56 -4.44
N SER A 281 18.75 -14.52 -3.75
CA SER A 281 19.91 -14.53 -2.85
C SER A 281 19.83 -13.32 -1.90
N VAL A 282 20.55 -13.40 -0.78
CA VAL A 282 20.64 -12.26 0.15
C VAL A 282 21.21 -11.02 -0.55
N GLU A 283 22.19 -11.20 -1.45
CA GLU A 283 22.78 -10.08 -2.19
C GLU A 283 21.81 -9.46 -3.19
N ASN A 284 21.09 -10.25 -3.98
CA ASN A 284 20.10 -9.73 -4.91
C ASN A 284 18.96 -9.01 -4.17
N ALA A 285 18.49 -9.56 -3.04
CA ALA A 285 17.48 -8.93 -2.20
C ALA A 285 17.99 -7.59 -1.63
N ARG A 286 19.25 -7.55 -1.17
CA ARG A 286 19.91 -6.33 -0.72
C ARG A 286 19.94 -5.27 -1.82
N VAL A 287 20.42 -5.64 -3.00
CA VAL A 287 20.54 -4.73 -4.15
C VAL A 287 19.17 -4.20 -4.57
N TYR A 288 18.20 -5.09 -4.78
CA TYR A 288 16.86 -4.69 -5.22
C TYR A 288 16.19 -3.76 -4.22
N ASN A 289 16.11 -4.16 -2.94
CA ASN A 289 15.34 -3.40 -1.94
C ASN A 289 15.99 -2.05 -1.59
N ASN A 290 17.33 -1.95 -1.61
CA ASN A 290 18.01 -0.67 -1.45
C ASN A 290 17.75 0.25 -2.65
N ASN A 291 17.87 -0.26 -3.89
CA ASN A 291 17.63 0.51 -5.10
C ASN A 291 16.16 0.96 -5.19
N LEU A 292 15.21 0.08 -4.86
CA LEU A 292 13.78 0.44 -4.79
C LEU A 292 13.52 1.55 -3.77
N ARG A 293 14.09 1.43 -2.57
CA ARG A 293 13.94 2.43 -1.52
C ARG A 293 14.53 3.77 -1.94
N GLU A 294 15.74 3.77 -2.50
CA GLU A 294 16.41 4.97 -3.01
C GLU A 294 15.60 5.58 -4.15
N HIS A 295 15.12 4.76 -5.10
CA HIS A 295 14.29 5.21 -6.22
C HIS A 295 13.00 5.89 -5.74
N ALA A 296 12.31 5.31 -4.76
CA ALA A 296 11.10 5.89 -4.18
C ALA A 296 11.38 7.24 -3.49
N ILE A 297 12.45 7.35 -2.70
CA ILE A 297 12.75 8.56 -1.90
C ILE A 297 13.37 9.67 -2.76
N VAL A 298 14.30 9.32 -3.67
CA VAL A 298 15.10 10.31 -4.42
C VAL A 298 14.41 10.68 -5.72
N THR A 299 13.97 9.71 -6.49
CA THR A 299 13.32 9.91 -7.79
C THR A 299 11.82 10.09 -7.62
N GLY A 300 11.18 9.17 -6.92
CA GLY A 300 9.76 9.16 -6.55
C GLY A 300 8.78 9.16 -7.72
N ARG A 301 9.23 8.77 -8.94
CA ARG A 301 8.46 8.87 -10.17
C ARG A 301 8.87 7.82 -11.18
N THR A 302 8.00 7.56 -12.16
CA THR A 302 8.31 6.73 -13.34
C THR A 302 8.42 7.60 -14.60
N PRO A 303 8.93 7.10 -15.72
CA PRO A 303 9.00 7.84 -16.97
C PRO A 303 7.68 8.46 -17.41
N ARG A 304 6.57 7.75 -17.31
CA ARG A 304 5.24 8.22 -17.67
C ARG A 304 4.59 9.07 -16.57
N LYS A 305 4.82 8.75 -15.31
CA LYS A 305 4.21 9.40 -14.14
C LYS A 305 5.23 10.28 -13.41
N ALA A 306 5.61 11.38 -14.06
CA ALA A 306 6.67 12.27 -13.60
C ALA A 306 6.23 13.24 -12.46
N ASP A 307 4.93 13.32 -12.18
CA ASP A 307 4.29 14.30 -11.27
C ASP A 307 3.90 13.70 -9.91
N ILE A 308 4.28 12.47 -9.61
CA ILE A 308 3.96 11.83 -8.34
C ILE A 308 5.17 11.71 -7.41
N ASN A 309 4.89 11.73 -6.11
CA ASN A 309 5.78 11.18 -5.10
C ASN A 309 5.35 9.74 -4.85
N MET A 310 6.15 8.79 -5.33
CA MET A 310 5.85 7.37 -5.25
C MET A 310 5.95 6.90 -3.80
N GLU A 311 4.87 6.30 -3.30
CA GLU A 311 4.84 5.61 -2.03
C GLU A 311 4.98 4.12 -2.29
N VAL A 312 5.95 3.47 -1.65
CA VAL A 312 6.20 2.04 -1.79
C VAL A 312 6.21 1.35 -0.44
N TYR A 313 5.75 0.10 -0.40
CA TYR A 313 5.87 -0.76 0.77
C TYR A 313 6.73 -1.97 0.41
N ILE A 314 7.85 -2.13 1.14
CA ILE A 314 8.76 -3.25 0.92
C ILE A 314 8.21 -4.50 1.60
N SER A 315 8.06 -5.54 0.84
CA SER A 315 7.59 -6.84 1.28
C SER A 315 8.80 -7.77 1.49
N SER A 316 8.97 -8.30 2.68
CA SER A 316 8.19 -8.13 3.87
C SER A 316 9.08 -7.85 5.09
N MET A 317 8.47 -7.55 6.25
CA MET A 317 9.27 -7.33 7.46
C MET A 317 10.00 -8.60 7.90
N PHE A 318 9.29 -9.73 7.97
CA PHE A 318 9.83 -11.04 8.37
C PHE A 318 9.60 -12.11 7.31
N ASN A 319 10.36 -13.19 7.39
CA ASN A 319 10.04 -14.42 6.71
C ASN A 319 8.79 -15.06 7.33
N GLU A 320 7.92 -15.62 6.47
CA GLU A 320 6.61 -16.13 6.89
C GLU A 320 6.48 -17.62 6.51
N ASN A 321 6.62 -18.50 7.51
CA ASN A 321 6.76 -19.94 7.29
C ASN A 321 5.45 -20.68 6.93
N PHE A 322 4.29 -20.01 6.99
CA PHE A 322 3.02 -20.57 6.50
C PHE A 322 2.73 -20.25 5.04
N LYS A 323 3.51 -19.36 4.40
CA LYS A 323 3.44 -19.16 2.95
C LYS A 323 3.92 -20.40 2.19
N SER A 324 3.63 -20.44 0.90
CA SER A 324 4.08 -21.52 0.01
C SER A 324 5.58 -21.74 0.12
N ALA A 325 6.01 -23.00 0.21
CA ALA A 325 7.41 -23.35 0.38
C ALA A 325 8.26 -22.84 -0.79
N GLY A 326 9.46 -22.36 -0.48
CA GLY A 326 10.42 -21.82 -1.44
C GLY A 326 10.62 -20.31 -1.26
N ASP A 327 10.68 -19.59 -2.38
CA ASP A 327 10.93 -18.15 -2.40
C ASP A 327 9.86 -17.34 -1.67
N GLU A 328 8.58 -17.74 -1.70
CA GLU A 328 7.50 -17.01 -1.01
C GLU A 328 7.70 -16.90 0.51
N GLN A 329 8.45 -17.79 1.13
CA GLN A 329 8.77 -17.75 2.56
C GLN A 329 9.97 -16.83 2.90
N CYS A 330 10.66 -16.27 1.89
CA CYS A 330 12.01 -15.72 2.07
C CYS A 330 12.12 -14.22 1.74
N PHE A 331 11.05 -13.46 1.87
CA PHE A 331 11.04 -12.01 1.57
C PHE A 331 11.42 -11.12 2.76
N GLY A 332 11.66 -11.69 3.94
CA GLY A 332 11.94 -10.92 5.16
C GLY A 332 13.18 -10.04 5.07
N THR A 333 13.04 -8.78 5.48
CA THR A 333 14.15 -7.82 5.63
C THR A 333 14.77 -7.87 7.03
N PHE A 334 14.05 -8.47 7.99
CA PHE A 334 14.52 -8.74 9.34
C PHE A 334 14.38 -10.22 9.69
N TYR A 335 15.29 -10.72 10.51
CA TYR A 335 15.11 -11.96 11.24
C TYR A 335 14.15 -11.75 12.43
N ASN A 336 13.57 -12.83 12.95
CA ASN A 336 12.60 -12.78 14.05
C ASN A 336 13.19 -12.25 15.38
N ASN A 337 14.51 -12.09 15.47
CA ASN A 337 15.23 -11.42 16.56
C ASN A 337 15.47 -9.93 16.30
N PHE A 338 14.84 -9.35 15.27
CA PHE A 338 14.94 -7.96 14.85
C PHE A 338 16.31 -7.53 14.31
N THR A 339 17.24 -8.45 14.01
CA THR A 339 18.42 -8.10 13.23
C THR A 339 18.08 -8.01 11.75
N GLN A 340 18.63 -7.02 11.04
CA GLN A 340 18.45 -6.93 9.59
C GLN A 340 19.12 -8.12 8.90
N VAL A 341 18.47 -8.68 7.88
CA VAL A 341 19.06 -9.71 7.01
C VAL A 341 20.19 -9.11 6.18
N TYR A 342 20.05 -7.85 5.80
CA TYR A 342 21.04 -7.01 5.13
C TYR A 342 20.77 -5.54 5.47
N PRO A 343 21.75 -4.63 5.38
CA PRO A 343 21.52 -3.20 5.63
C PRO A 343 20.51 -2.62 4.61
N LEU A 344 19.36 -2.21 5.10
CA LEU A 344 18.28 -1.58 4.32
C LEU A 344 17.73 -0.35 5.05
N TRP A 345 17.38 -0.54 6.30
CA TRP A 345 16.80 0.47 7.17
C TRP A 345 17.93 1.09 8.01
N CYS A 346 18.62 2.06 7.44
CA CYS A 346 19.67 2.78 8.17
C CYS A 346 19.10 4.03 8.84
N PRO A 347 19.67 4.43 10.02
CA PRO A 347 19.28 5.64 10.72
C PRO A 347 19.47 6.91 9.89
#